data_65990ed430fdcab02a1e95cfb05c7255
#
_entry.id   65990ed430fdcab02a1e95cfb05c7255
#
_cell.length_a   1.000
_cell.length_b   1.000
_cell.length_c   1.000
_cell.angle_alpha   90.00
_cell.angle_beta   90.00
_cell.angle_gamma   90.00
#
_symmetry.space_group_name_H-M   'P 1'
#
loop_
_entity.id
_entity.type
_entity.pdbx_description
1 polymer ?
#
loop_
_entity_poly.entity_id
_entity_poly.type
_entity_poly.pdbx_seq_one_letter_code
_entity_poly.pdbx_strand_id
1 'polypeptide(L)'
;MGKDVVVLIGPMGVGKTTIGKKLARALKVEFRDTDAMIVAEHGAIGEIFAKLGEPEFRRLEEVAVASAISEPGVVATGGGAVLSELTQSRLGSTTVVYLSTDGRHMASRLANGNRPLLQNGLDDWRRIYEERKPTYESLADITINTSNQTMASALDEIKTRLTKND
;
A
#
# COMPACT_ATOMS: atom_id res chain seq x y z
N MET A 1 14.59 -12.64 15.73
CA MET A 1 13.57 -11.62 15.93
C MET A 1 12.71 -11.53 14.70
N GLY A 2 11.45 -11.89 14.83
CA GLY A 2 10.51 -11.76 13.73
C GLY A 2 10.35 -10.30 13.33
N LYS A 3 10.05 -10.09 12.05
CA LYS A 3 9.71 -8.76 11.56
C LYS A 3 8.27 -8.47 12.00
N ASP A 4 8.12 -7.76 13.09
CA ASP A 4 6.82 -7.52 13.74
C ASP A 4 5.92 -6.57 12.96
N VAL A 5 6.41 -5.97 11.88
CA VAL A 5 5.65 -5.07 11.03
C VAL A 5 5.44 -5.72 9.66
N VAL A 6 4.19 -5.86 9.27
CA VAL A 6 3.80 -6.32 7.93
C VAL A 6 3.33 -5.11 7.15
N VAL A 7 3.97 -4.84 6.01
CA VAL A 7 3.64 -3.68 5.17
C VAL A 7 3.03 -4.15 3.86
N LEU A 8 1.85 -3.62 3.53
CA LEU A 8 1.18 -3.91 2.27
C LEU A 8 1.52 -2.82 1.26
N ILE A 9 2.06 -3.25 0.11
CA ILE A 9 2.36 -2.37 -1.02
C ILE A 9 1.59 -2.83 -2.25
N GLY A 10 1.45 -1.95 -3.22
CA GLY A 10 0.76 -2.27 -4.46
C GLY A 10 0.02 -1.07 -5.02
N PRO A 11 -0.59 -1.22 -6.21
CA PRO A 11 -1.23 -0.10 -6.90
C PRO A 11 -2.48 0.40 -6.18
N MET A 12 -2.88 1.61 -6.54
CA MET A 12 -4.12 2.20 -6.04
C MET A 12 -5.31 1.29 -6.35
N GLY A 13 -6.20 1.13 -5.36
CA GLY A 13 -7.44 0.37 -5.55
C GLY A 13 -7.31 -1.14 -5.47
N VAL A 14 -6.12 -1.69 -5.22
CA VAL A 14 -5.93 -3.15 -5.17
C VAL A 14 -6.53 -3.80 -3.91
N GLY A 15 -6.80 -3.00 -2.87
CA GLY A 15 -7.42 -3.50 -1.64
C GLY A 15 -6.52 -3.53 -0.42
N LYS A 16 -5.44 -2.76 -0.42
CA LYS A 16 -4.48 -2.72 0.71
C LYS A 16 -5.14 -2.42 2.04
N THR A 17 -5.98 -1.39 2.09
CA THR A 17 -6.67 -0.99 3.32
C THR A 17 -7.61 -2.08 3.81
N THR A 18 -8.43 -2.63 2.93
CA THR A 18 -9.41 -3.66 3.30
C THR A 18 -8.72 -4.95 3.76
N ILE A 19 -7.75 -5.41 3.00
CA ILE A 19 -6.98 -6.61 3.35
C ILE A 19 -6.19 -6.36 4.63
N GLY A 20 -5.57 -5.18 4.75
CA GLY A 20 -4.78 -4.82 5.92
C GLY A 20 -5.57 -4.84 7.22
N LYS A 21 -6.78 -4.27 7.21
CA LYS A 21 -7.66 -4.30 8.38
C LYS A 21 -8.04 -5.73 8.78
N LYS A 22 -8.38 -6.56 7.80
CA LYS A 22 -8.74 -7.96 8.05
C LYS A 22 -7.54 -8.76 8.54
N LEU A 23 -6.36 -8.54 7.95
CA LEU A 23 -5.14 -9.21 8.37
C LEU A 23 -4.78 -8.83 9.82
N ALA A 24 -4.82 -7.55 10.14
CA ALA A 24 -4.51 -7.07 11.49
C ALA A 24 -5.46 -7.68 12.52
N ARG A 25 -6.75 -7.76 12.20
CA ARG A 25 -7.73 -8.41 13.07
C ARG A 25 -7.42 -9.88 13.27
N ALA A 26 -7.08 -10.59 12.19
CA ALA A 26 -6.74 -12.02 12.26
C ALA A 26 -5.48 -12.27 13.08
N LEU A 27 -4.50 -11.39 13.00
CA LEU A 27 -3.23 -11.49 13.73
C LEU A 27 -3.30 -10.87 15.13
N LYS A 28 -4.42 -10.19 15.46
CA LYS A 28 -4.63 -9.49 16.74
C LYS A 28 -3.58 -8.42 16.99
N VAL A 29 -3.31 -7.62 15.95
CA VAL A 29 -2.34 -6.51 16.01
C VAL A 29 -3.01 -5.22 15.52
N GLU A 30 -2.34 -4.09 15.73
CA GLU A 30 -2.78 -2.78 15.27
C GLU A 30 -2.76 -2.69 13.73
N PHE A 31 -3.67 -1.90 13.17
CA PHE A 31 -3.69 -1.55 11.76
C PHE A 31 -3.44 -0.05 11.62
N ARG A 32 -2.57 0.32 10.68
CA ARG A 32 -2.31 1.72 10.33
C ARG A 32 -2.33 1.88 8.81
N ASP A 33 -2.92 2.98 8.35
CA ASP A 33 -2.97 3.35 6.92
C ASP A 33 -2.26 4.69 6.79
N THR A 34 -1.18 4.73 6.00
CA THR A 34 -0.35 5.95 5.91
C THR A 34 -1.09 7.11 5.26
N ASP A 35 -1.96 6.84 4.28
CA ASP A 35 -2.78 7.89 3.68
C ASP A 35 -3.75 8.48 4.71
N ALA A 36 -4.38 7.64 5.53
CA ALA A 36 -5.26 8.10 6.60
C ALA A 36 -4.51 8.93 7.64
N MET A 37 -3.29 8.56 7.96
CA MET A 37 -2.43 9.34 8.87
C MET A 37 -2.15 10.73 8.31
N ILE A 38 -1.84 10.83 7.03
CA ILE A 38 -1.60 12.12 6.36
C ILE A 38 -2.87 12.98 6.37
N VAL A 39 -4.01 12.39 6.05
CA VAL A 39 -5.30 13.10 6.04
C VAL A 39 -5.64 13.63 7.43
N ALA A 40 -5.39 12.84 8.48
CA ALA A 40 -5.67 13.25 9.85
C ALA A 40 -4.87 14.48 10.29
N GLU A 41 -3.62 14.60 9.82
CA GLU A 41 -2.74 15.71 10.21
C GLU A 41 -2.79 16.91 9.26
N HIS A 42 -3.00 16.67 7.96
CA HIS A 42 -2.78 17.69 6.93
C HIS A 42 -3.99 17.94 6.03
N GLY A 43 -5.07 17.21 6.21
CA GLY A 43 -6.27 17.34 5.39
C GLY A 43 -6.23 16.47 4.13
N ALA A 44 -7.20 16.69 3.24
CA ALA A 44 -7.40 15.85 2.06
C ALA A 44 -6.18 15.84 1.13
N ILE A 45 -5.81 14.65 0.65
CA ILE A 45 -4.64 14.45 -0.21
C ILE A 45 -4.73 15.30 -1.48
N GLY A 46 -5.92 15.38 -2.10
CA GLY A 46 -6.12 16.22 -3.28
C GLY A 46 -5.82 17.69 -3.02
N GLU A 47 -6.16 18.20 -1.84
CA GLU A 47 -5.85 19.57 -1.45
C GLU A 47 -4.35 19.76 -1.21
N ILE A 48 -3.68 18.77 -0.63
CA ILE A 48 -2.22 18.84 -0.43
C ILE A 48 -1.53 18.96 -1.79
N PHE A 49 -1.91 18.11 -2.76
CA PHE A 49 -1.38 18.21 -4.13
C PHE A 49 -1.63 19.56 -4.75
N ALA A 50 -2.84 20.10 -4.62
CA ALA A 50 -3.21 21.38 -5.22
C ALA A 50 -2.46 22.57 -4.62
N LYS A 51 -2.26 22.57 -3.30
CA LYS A 51 -1.65 23.68 -2.56
C LYS A 51 -0.15 23.58 -2.44
N LEU A 52 0.38 22.36 -2.24
CA LEU A 52 1.78 22.16 -1.89
C LEU A 52 2.55 21.36 -2.96
N GLY A 53 1.86 20.72 -3.88
CA GLY A 53 2.47 19.92 -4.94
C GLY A 53 2.87 18.51 -4.52
N GLU A 54 3.19 17.69 -5.52
CA GLU A 54 3.55 16.28 -5.30
C GLU A 54 4.82 16.13 -4.44
N PRO A 55 5.92 16.90 -4.66
CA PRO A 55 7.13 16.73 -3.86
C PRO A 55 6.88 16.88 -2.36
N GLU A 56 6.05 17.84 -1.94
CA GLU A 56 5.71 18.01 -0.52
C GLU A 56 4.85 16.85 -0.01
N PHE A 57 3.90 16.39 -0.81
CA PHE A 57 3.12 15.21 -0.45
C PHE A 57 4.04 14.01 -0.22
N ARG A 58 5.02 13.79 -1.09
CA ARG A 58 5.96 12.67 -0.95
C ARG A 58 6.80 12.79 0.33
N ARG A 59 7.16 14.01 0.72
CA ARG A 59 7.86 14.24 1.98
C ARG A 59 6.99 13.86 3.19
N LEU A 60 5.72 14.28 3.17
CA LEU A 60 4.76 13.93 4.22
C LEU A 60 4.54 12.41 4.27
N GLU A 61 4.49 11.78 3.13
CA GLU A 61 4.32 10.32 3.01
C GLU A 61 5.53 9.57 3.60
N GLU A 62 6.75 10.04 3.34
CA GLU A 62 7.96 9.45 3.96
C GLU A 62 7.89 9.49 5.48
N VAL A 63 7.46 10.62 6.04
CA VAL A 63 7.31 10.79 7.48
C VAL A 63 6.24 9.85 8.03
N ALA A 64 5.10 9.77 7.35
CA ALA A 64 4.00 8.89 7.76
C ALA A 64 4.41 7.42 7.76
N VAL A 65 5.10 6.96 6.71
CA VAL A 65 5.57 5.59 6.63
C VAL A 65 6.57 5.30 7.75
N ALA A 66 7.54 6.18 7.98
CA ALA A 66 8.52 6.00 9.03
C ALA A 66 7.84 5.86 10.41
N SER A 67 6.86 6.68 10.68
CA SER A 67 6.07 6.61 11.91
C SER A 67 5.28 5.30 11.99
N ALA A 68 4.60 4.94 10.92
CA ALA A 68 3.73 3.76 10.90
C ALA A 68 4.51 2.45 11.15
N ILE A 69 5.73 2.34 10.62
CA ILE A 69 6.52 1.11 10.76
C ILE A 69 7.40 1.08 12.00
N SER A 70 7.35 2.12 12.84
CA SER A 70 8.16 2.20 14.06
C SER A 70 7.63 1.29 15.17
N GLU A 71 6.41 0.79 15.04
CA GLU A 71 5.78 -0.09 16.03
C GLU A 71 5.17 -1.31 15.35
N PRO A 72 5.03 -2.43 16.07
CA PRO A 72 4.42 -3.65 15.51
C PRO A 72 3.02 -3.41 14.96
N GLY A 73 2.64 -4.18 13.95
CA GLY A 73 1.31 -4.10 13.36
C GLY A 73 1.30 -4.33 11.86
N VAL A 74 0.14 -4.10 11.25
CA VAL A 74 -0.06 -4.14 9.80
C VAL A 74 -0.20 -2.72 9.28
N VAL A 75 0.58 -2.38 8.27
CA VAL A 75 0.60 -1.04 7.68
C VAL A 75 0.21 -1.13 6.21
N ALA A 76 -0.83 -0.38 5.81
CA ALA A 76 -1.15 -0.19 4.39
C ALA A 76 -0.55 1.13 3.92
N THR A 77 0.19 1.10 2.81
CA THR A 77 0.84 2.30 2.26
C THR A 77 0.08 2.82 1.06
N GLY A 78 0.28 4.10 0.74
CA GLY A 78 -0.18 4.66 -0.53
C GLY A 78 0.58 4.03 -1.71
N GLY A 79 -0.02 4.04 -2.89
CA GLY A 79 0.56 3.39 -4.07
C GLY A 79 1.94 3.92 -4.48
N GLY A 80 2.24 5.18 -4.19
CA GLY A 80 3.51 5.81 -4.53
C GLY A 80 4.52 5.88 -3.40
N ALA A 81 4.21 5.31 -2.23
CA ALA A 81 5.13 5.34 -1.09
C ALA A 81 6.49 4.71 -1.42
N VAL A 82 6.49 3.71 -2.29
CA VAL A 82 7.71 2.98 -2.69
C VAL A 82 8.63 3.77 -3.61
N LEU A 83 8.20 4.95 -4.09
CA LEU A 83 9.05 5.79 -4.93
C LEU A 83 10.22 6.42 -4.16
N SER A 84 10.10 6.55 -2.84
CA SER A 84 11.15 7.11 -2.00
C SER A 84 12.22 6.06 -1.72
N GLU A 85 13.47 6.37 -2.07
CA GLU A 85 14.61 5.49 -1.77
C GLU A 85 14.79 5.30 -0.27
N LEU A 86 14.52 6.33 0.52
CA LEU A 86 14.57 6.26 1.98
C LEU A 86 13.53 5.28 2.52
N THR A 87 12.30 5.35 2.01
CA THR A 87 11.23 4.40 2.38
C THR A 87 11.63 2.98 1.96
N GLN A 88 12.16 2.79 0.75
CA GLN A 88 12.61 1.48 0.30
C GLN A 88 13.62 0.88 1.28
N SER A 89 14.58 1.68 1.72
CA SER A 89 15.58 1.24 2.69
C SER A 89 14.94 0.86 4.03
N ARG A 90 14.01 1.67 4.52
CA ARG A 90 13.31 1.41 5.79
C ARG A 90 12.46 0.16 5.75
N LEU A 91 11.84 -0.14 4.61
CA LEU A 91 11.02 -1.34 4.44
C LEU A 91 11.82 -2.64 4.55
N GLY A 92 13.14 -2.58 4.40
CA GLY A 92 14.01 -3.76 4.58
C GLY A 92 13.95 -4.39 5.96
N SER A 93 13.52 -3.62 6.98
CA SER A 93 13.35 -4.12 8.35
C SER A 93 11.94 -4.69 8.62
N THR A 94 11.09 -4.73 7.62
CA THR A 94 9.69 -5.20 7.74
C THR A 94 9.46 -6.41 6.84
N THR A 95 8.28 -7.05 7.00
CA THR A 95 7.83 -8.05 6.04
C THR A 95 6.93 -7.35 5.02
N VAL A 96 7.36 -7.29 3.77
CA VAL A 96 6.66 -6.59 2.71
C VAL A 96 5.79 -7.55 1.90
N VAL A 97 4.50 -7.28 1.87
CA VAL A 97 3.52 -8.04 1.08
C VAL A 97 3.06 -7.17 -0.08
N TYR A 98 3.34 -7.62 -1.29
CA TYR A 98 2.91 -6.93 -2.51
C TYR A 98 1.60 -7.57 -3.00
N LEU A 99 0.58 -6.74 -3.13
CA LEU A 99 -0.71 -7.15 -3.70
C LEU A 99 -0.72 -6.77 -5.17
N SER A 100 -0.60 -7.77 -6.04
CA SER A 100 -0.61 -7.57 -7.49
C SER A 100 -2.00 -7.78 -8.07
N THR A 101 -2.22 -7.26 -9.28
CA THR A 101 -3.50 -7.39 -10.00
C THR A 101 -3.26 -7.28 -11.49
N ASP A 102 -4.16 -7.87 -12.29
CA ASP A 102 -4.19 -7.68 -13.75
C ASP A 102 -5.02 -6.44 -14.16
N GLY A 103 -5.67 -5.80 -13.20
CA GLY A 103 -6.44 -4.59 -13.44
C GLY A 103 -7.87 -4.79 -13.94
N ARG A 104 -8.34 -6.02 -14.10
CA ARG A 104 -9.68 -6.29 -14.67
C ARG A 104 -10.83 -5.57 -13.94
N HIS A 105 -10.71 -5.41 -12.64
CA HIS A 105 -11.79 -4.83 -11.82
C HIS A 105 -11.52 -3.38 -11.41
N MET A 106 -10.46 -2.76 -11.96
CA MET A 106 -10.06 -1.43 -11.52
C MET A 106 -10.99 -0.32 -11.97
N ALA A 107 -11.63 -0.46 -13.14
CA ALA A 107 -12.54 0.57 -13.63
C ALA A 107 -13.64 0.89 -12.62
N SER A 108 -14.29 -0.14 -12.05
CA SER A 108 -15.33 0.06 -11.06
C SER A 108 -14.80 0.58 -9.73
N ARG A 109 -13.61 0.15 -9.32
CA ARG A 109 -12.99 0.60 -8.05
C ARG A 109 -12.54 2.05 -8.11
N LEU A 110 -12.12 2.53 -9.28
CA LEU A 110 -11.63 3.90 -9.45
C LEU A 110 -12.75 4.92 -9.68
N ALA A 111 -13.96 4.46 -10.04
CA ALA A 111 -15.08 5.33 -10.40
C ALA A 111 -15.50 6.26 -9.27
N ASN A 112 -15.29 5.90 -8.01
CA ASN A 112 -15.74 6.62 -6.83
C ASN A 112 -14.63 7.37 -6.09
N GLY A 113 -13.42 7.46 -6.68
CA GLY A 113 -12.27 8.07 -6.01
C GLY A 113 -11.84 9.39 -6.63
N ASN A 114 -11.52 10.37 -5.78
CA ASN A 114 -10.81 11.58 -6.21
C ASN A 114 -9.31 11.30 -6.06
N ARG A 115 -8.66 11.01 -7.20
CA ARG A 115 -7.24 10.63 -7.22
C ARG A 115 -6.46 11.62 -8.07
N PRO A 116 -5.60 12.47 -7.47
CA PRO A 116 -4.91 13.55 -8.19
C PRO A 116 -4.10 13.08 -9.41
N LEU A 117 -3.57 11.86 -9.38
CA LEU A 117 -2.74 11.34 -10.46
C LEU A 117 -3.53 10.65 -11.57
N LEU A 118 -4.86 10.48 -11.41
CA LEU A 118 -5.69 9.70 -12.33
C LEU A 118 -6.68 10.56 -13.10
N GLN A 119 -6.19 11.60 -13.78
CA GLN A 119 -7.05 12.49 -14.56
C GLN A 119 -7.70 11.77 -15.75
N ASN A 120 -6.99 10.81 -16.35
CA ASN A 120 -7.50 9.98 -17.45
C ASN A 120 -7.94 8.57 -16.97
N GLY A 121 -8.26 8.46 -15.68
CA GLY A 121 -8.83 7.25 -15.11
C GLY A 121 -7.96 6.00 -15.27
N LEU A 122 -8.53 4.97 -15.91
CA LEU A 122 -7.87 3.66 -16.03
C LEU A 122 -6.57 3.69 -16.83
N ASP A 123 -6.47 4.54 -17.86
CA ASP A 123 -5.26 4.66 -18.66
C ASP A 123 -4.08 5.17 -17.83
N ASP A 124 -4.32 6.19 -17.01
CA ASP A 124 -3.32 6.71 -16.08
C ASP A 124 -2.95 5.63 -15.04
N TRP A 125 -3.95 4.92 -14.52
CA TRP A 125 -3.72 3.86 -13.55
C TRP A 125 -2.79 2.78 -14.12
N ARG A 126 -3.04 2.33 -15.36
CA ARG A 126 -2.21 1.30 -16.01
C ARG A 126 -0.78 1.78 -16.23
N ARG A 127 -0.62 3.01 -16.72
CA ARG A 127 0.69 3.60 -16.96
C ARG A 127 1.49 3.69 -15.66
N ILE A 128 0.87 4.23 -14.62
CA ILE A 128 1.51 4.38 -13.30
C ILE A 128 1.87 3.03 -12.71
N TYR A 129 0.98 2.05 -12.80
CA TYR A 129 1.25 0.71 -12.28
C TYR A 129 2.43 0.07 -13.01
N GLU A 130 2.46 0.12 -14.34
CA GLU A 130 3.55 -0.46 -15.11
C GLU A 130 4.90 0.17 -14.76
N GLU A 131 4.93 1.48 -14.53
CA GLU A 131 6.15 2.19 -14.12
C GLU A 131 6.63 1.75 -12.73
N ARG A 132 5.71 1.47 -11.80
CA ARG A 132 6.03 1.13 -10.41
C ARG A 132 6.24 -0.36 -10.17
N LYS A 133 5.73 -1.19 -11.05
CA LYS A 133 5.71 -2.65 -10.88
C LYS A 133 7.08 -3.25 -10.57
N PRO A 134 8.16 -2.89 -11.29
CA PRO A 134 9.49 -3.41 -10.94
C PRO A 134 9.92 -3.08 -9.51
N THR A 135 9.56 -1.89 -9.03
CA THR A 135 9.87 -1.48 -7.66
C THR A 135 9.09 -2.32 -6.64
N TYR A 136 7.78 -2.52 -6.86
CA TYR A 136 7.00 -3.39 -5.99
C TYR A 136 7.60 -4.80 -5.93
N GLU A 137 7.94 -5.35 -7.09
CA GLU A 137 8.50 -6.70 -7.18
C GLU A 137 9.85 -6.81 -6.45
N SER A 138 10.68 -5.78 -6.56
CA SER A 138 11.99 -5.79 -5.91
C SER A 138 11.92 -5.70 -4.39
N LEU A 139 10.89 -5.07 -3.86
CA LEU A 139 10.71 -4.88 -2.41
C LEU A 139 9.97 -6.04 -1.74
N ALA A 140 9.21 -6.81 -2.49
CA ALA A 140 8.30 -7.81 -1.95
C ALA A 140 9.04 -9.00 -1.32
N ASP A 141 8.68 -9.32 -0.08
CA ASP A 141 9.02 -10.61 0.53
C ASP A 141 7.98 -11.67 0.13
N ILE A 142 6.73 -11.23 -0.04
CA ILE A 142 5.59 -12.08 -0.41
C ILE A 142 4.82 -11.34 -1.50
N THR A 143 4.48 -12.04 -2.58
CA THR A 143 3.62 -11.50 -3.65
C THR A 143 2.32 -12.28 -3.70
N ILE A 144 1.19 -11.58 -3.63
CA ILE A 144 -0.15 -12.16 -3.67
C ILE A 144 -0.88 -11.62 -4.90
N ASN A 145 -1.22 -12.49 -5.83
CA ASN A 145 -2.03 -12.10 -7.00
C ASN A 145 -3.50 -12.05 -6.59
N THR A 146 -4.09 -10.87 -6.63
CA THR A 146 -5.47 -10.66 -6.19
C THR A 146 -6.50 -10.88 -7.31
N SER A 147 -6.04 -11.09 -8.55
CA SER A 147 -6.93 -11.10 -9.74
C SER A 147 -7.83 -12.33 -9.84
N ASN A 148 -7.33 -13.47 -9.42
CA ASN A 148 -7.98 -14.76 -9.66
C ASN A 148 -8.51 -15.40 -8.39
N GLN A 149 -8.69 -14.62 -7.33
CA GLN A 149 -9.18 -15.16 -6.06
C GLN A 149 -10.02 -14.13 -5.31
N THR A 150 -10.80 -14.61 -4.36
CA THR A 150 -11.58 -13.74 -3.47
C THR A 150 -10.65 -13.05 -2.47
N MET A 151 -11.15 -11.99 -1.84
CA MET A 151 -10.42 -11.32 -0.77
C MET A 151 -10.14 -12.26 0.40
N ALA A 152 -11.12 -13.12 0.75
CA ALA A 152 -10.95 -14.11 1.81
C ALA A 152 -9.82 -15.10 1.48
N SER A 153 -9.76 -15.56 0.23
CA SER A 153 -8.70 -16.45 -0.24
C SER A 153 -7.34 -15.79 -0.21
N ALA A 154 -7.26 -14.52 -0.66
CA ALA A 154 -6.03 -13.74 -0.62
C ALA A 154 -5.53 -13.58 0.82
N LEU A 155 -6.43 -13.28 1.74
CA LEU A 155 -6.11 -13.15 3.16
C LEU A 155 -5.53 -14.45 3.73
N ASP A 156 -6.16 -15.59 3.41
CA ASP A 156 -5.67 -16.90 3.86
C ASP A 156 -4.29 -17.21 3.28
N GLU A 157 -4.07 -16.87 2.03
CA GLU A 157 -2.76 -17.06 1.39
C GLU A 157 -1.68 -16.22 2.11
N ILE A 158 -1.97 -14.97 2.45
CA ILE A 158 -1.05 -14.11 3.19
C ILE A 158 -0.72 -14.73 4.53
N LYS A 159 -1.72 -15.15 5.30
CA LYS A 159 -1.53 -15.75 6.61
C LYS A 159 -0.66 -17.00 6.54
N THR A 160 -0.92 -17.86 5.57
CA THR A 160 -0.14 -19.10 5.37
C THR A 160 1.32 -18.78 5.06
N ARG A 161 1.56 -17.80 4.19
CA ARG A 161 2.92 -17.45 3.77
C ARG A 161 3.68 -16.71 4.87
N LEU A 162 3.00 -15.91 5.69
CA LEU A 162 3.63 -15.29 6.86
C LEU A 162 4.11 -16.34 7.85
N THR A 163 3.31 -17.37 8.08
CA THR A 163 3.68 -18.47 8.98
C THR A 163 4.91 -19.24 8.48
N LYS A 164 5.02 -19.44 7.16
CA LYS A 164 6.16 -20.17 6.57
C LYS A 164 7.46 -19.37 6.59
N ASN A 165 7.37 -18.04 6.67
CA ASN A 165 8.54 -17.18 6.67
C ASN A 165 9.08 -16.89 8.08
N ASP A 166 8.44 -17.41 9.09
CA ASP A 166 8.89 -17.27 10.49
C ASP A 166 10.01 -18.32 10.84
#